data_a0faba64e723bb5ca561002aacf82bb9
#
_entry.id   a0faba64e723bb5ca561002aacf82bb9
#
_cell.length_a   1.000
_cell.length_b   1.000
_cell.length_c   1.000
_cell.angle_alpha   90.00
_cell.angle_beta   90.00
_cell.angle_gamma   90.00
#
_symmetry.space_group_name_H-M   'P 1'
#
loop_
_entity.id
_entity.type
_entity.pdbx_description
1 polymer ?
#
loop_
_entity_poly.entity_id
_entity_poly.type
_entity_poly.pdbx_seq_one_letter_code
_entity_poly.pdbx_strand_id
1 'polypeptide(L)'
;GAGTQNLVMSKIKGMNELIPTLTGAYQRPIPTPLKDRRPSTQTCEVCHTADKFLGDVPQIKTTYATDVANTKSTLTRVLKVGGGAEEVASGIHWHATADIWYVALDGKLNKIAWVATQDLNGKVTEYVDPNRIGDVTPQIIEQKKQLMDCVDCHNRVTHLFKSPDEL
;
A
#
# COMPACT_ATOMS: atom_id res chain seq x y z
N GLY A 1 -28.50 -1.64 11.46
CA GLY A 1 -27.24 -1.61 11.39
C GLY A 1 -26.38 -1.38 10.17
N ALA A 2 -25.10 -1.15 10.42
CA ALA A 2 -24.09 -0.89 9.39
C ALA A 2 -23.95 -2.03 8.35
N GLY A 3 -24.23 -3.28 8.72
CA GLY A 3 -24.12 -4.42 7.82
C GLY A 3 -25.15 -4.42 6.69
N THR A 4 -26.37 -4.02 6.94
CA THR A 4 -27.42 -3.92 5.93
C THR A 4 -27.19 -2.77 4.96
N GLN A 5 -26.74 -1.62 5.45
CA GLN A 5 -26.34 -0.49 4.59
C GLN A 5 -25.19 -0.86 3.66
N ASN A 6 -24.17 -1.53 4.19
CA ASN A 6 -23.02 -1.99 3.39
C ASN A 6 -23.43 -3.01 2.33
N LEU A 7 -24.35 -3.91 2.63
CA LEU A 7 -24.89 -4.88 1.67
C LEU A 7 -25.65 -4.18 0.53
N VAL A 8 -26.54 -3.26 0.85
CA VAL A 8 -27.32 -2.51 -0.14
C VAL A 8 -26.38 -1.68 -1.04
N MET A 9 -25.45 -0.92 -0.45
CA MET A 9 -24.51 -0.12 -1.23
C MET A 9 -23.57 -0.97 -2.10
N SER A 10 -23.19 -2.16 -1.64
CA SER A 10 -22.41 -3.11 -2.43
C SER A 10 -23.20 -3.62 -3.65
N LYS A 11 -24.50 -3.89 -3.49
CA LYS A 11 -25.37 -4.30 -4.60
C LYS A 11 -25.59 -3.18 -5.61
N ILE A 12 -25.81 -1.95 -5.14
CA ILE A 12 -25.97 -0.77 -6.02
C ILE A 12 -24.68 -0.53 -6.81
N LYS A 13 -23.51 -0.59 -6.17
CA LYS A 13 -22.21 -0.47 -6.87
C LYS A 13 -22.04 -1.56 -7.92
N GLY A 14 -22.35 -2.82 -7.61
CA GLY A 14 -22.30 -3.92 -8.56
C GLY A 14 -23.25 -3.74 -9.76
N MET A 15 -24.42 -3.17 -9.54
CA MET A 15 -25.35 -2.84 -10.64
C MET A 15 -24.79 -1.72 -11.55
N ASN A 16 -24.16 -0.72 -10.97
CA ASN A 16 -23.54 0.36 -11.74
C ASN A 16 -22.38 -0.12 -12.63
N GLU A 17 -21.73 -1.23 -12.27
CA GLU A 17 -20.67 -1.83 -13.08
C GLU A 17 -21.19 -2.77 -14.17
N LEU A 18 -22.45 -3.16 -14.12
CA LEU A 18 -23.04 -4.06 -15.10
C LEU A 18 -23.04 -3.44 -16.51
N ILE A 19 -23.45 -2.18 -16.61
CA ILE A 19 -23.51 -1.46 -17.91
C ILE A 19 -22.11 -1.31 -18.53
N PRO A 20 -21.08 -0.80 -17.83
CA PRO A 20 -19.72 -0.76 -18.35
C PRO A 20 -19.19 -2.16 -18.75
N THR A 21 -19.57 -3.19 -18.02
CA THR A 21 -19.14 -4.57 -18.32
C THR A 21 -19.78 -5.08 -19.61
N LEU A 22 -21.07 -4.88 -19.78
CA LEU A 22 -21.82 -5.31 -20.97
C LEU A 22 -21.43 -4.52 -22.24
N THR A 23 -21.11 -3.25 -22.08
CA THR A 23 -20.74 -2.35 -23.19
C THR A 23 -19.24 -2.33 -23.46
N GLY A 24 -18.41 -2.95 -22.64
CA GLY A 24 -16.96 -2.86 -22.71
C GLY A 24 -16.40 -1.48 -22.35
N ALA A 25 -17.20 -0.59 -21.77
CA ALA A 25 -16.85 0.78 -21.44
C ALA A 25 -16.08 0.95 -20.13
N TYR A 26 -15.62 -0.14 -19.52
CA TYR A 26 -14.77 -0.03 -18.34
C TYR A 26 -13.32 0.36 -18.68
N GLN A 27 -12.73 1.15 -17.80
CA GLN A 27 -11.39 1.68 -18.00
C GLN A 27 -10.33 0.57 -17.99
N ARG A 28 -9.49 0.54 -19.01
CA ARG A 28 -8.33 -0.35 -19.10
C ARG A 28 -7.08 0.48 -19.40
N PRO A 29 -5.95 0.26 -18.69
CA PRO A 29 -5.83 -0.61 -17.49
C PRO A 29 -6.64 -0.08 -16.32
N ILE A 30 -6.91 -0.95 -15.35
CA ILE A 30 -7.59 -0.55 -14.11
C ILE A 30 -6.75 0.53 -13.42
N PRO A 31 -7.32 1.71 -13.13
CA PRO A 31 -6.56 2.80 -12.53
C PRO A 31 -6.06 2.43 -11.13
N THR A 32 -4.78 2.70 -10.87
CA THR A 32 -4.17 2.52 -9.56
C THR A 32 -3.58 3.83 -9.06
N PRO A 33 -3.65 4.11 -7.74
CA PRO A 33 -4.36 3.38 -6.70
C PRO A 33 -5.88 3.42 -6.90
N LEU A 34 -6.57 2.37 -6.47
CA LEU A 34 -8.03 2.32 -6.51
C LEU A 34 -8.62 3.41 -5.60
N LYS A 35 -9.64 4.10 -6.08
CA LYS A 35 -10.40 5.07 -5.30
C LYS A 35 -11.56 4.36 -4.57
N ASP A 36 -12.06 4.97 -3.50
CA ASP A 36 -13.26 4.52 -2.76
C ASP A 36 -13.21 3.07 -2.25
N ARG A 37 -12.04 2.62 -1.83
CA ARG A 37 -11.90 1.28 -1.23
C ARG A 37 -12.26 1.29 0.26
N ARG A 38 -12.68 0.13 0.74
CA ARG A 38 -12.91 -0.06 2.18
C ARG A 38 -11.56 -0.10 2.92
N PRO A 39 -11.49 0.41 4.15
CA PRO A 39 -10.31 0.25 4.99
C PRO A 39 -9.89 -1.22 5.12
N SER A 40 -8.59 -1.47 5.22
CA SER A 40 -8.05 -2.83 5.39
C SER A 40 -8.56 -3.52 6.65
N THR A 41 -8.77 -2.77 7.72
CA THR A 41 -9.37 -3.24 8.97
C THR A 41 -10.73 -3.91 8.79
N GLN A 42 -11.48 -3.52 7.77
CA GLN A 42 -12.79 -4.09 7.45
C GLN A 42 -12.75 -5.20 6.40
N THR A 43 -11.62 -5.43 5.80
CA THR A 43 -11.46 -6.37 4.67
C THR A 43 -10.27 -7.31 4.85
N CYS A 44 -9.06 -6.80 4.68
CA CYS A 44 -7.84 -7.61 4.65
C CYS A 44 -7.49 -8.17 6.02
N GLU A 45 -7.62 -7.37 7.06
CA GLU A 45 -7.21 -7.73 8.43
C GLU A 45 -8.15 -8.72 9.11
N VAL A 46 -9.33 -8.96 8.54
CA VAL A 46 -10.19 -10.07 9.00
C VAL A 46 -9.50 -11.42 8.86
N CYS A 47 -8.66 -11.57 7.83
CA CYS A 47 -7.90 -12.78 7.57
C CYS A 47 -6.39 -12.61 7.76
N HIS A 48 -5.86 -11.42 7.49
CA HIS A 48 -4.45 -11.06 7.59
C HIS A 48 -4.21 -10.26 8.88
N THR A 49 -4.28 -10.92 10.02
CA THR A 49 -3.98 -10.30 11.32
C THR A 49 -2.48 -10.10 11.51
N ALA A 50 -2.07 -9.04 12.20
CA ALA A 50 -0.66 -8.67 12.38
C ALA A 50 0.20 -9.79 13.00
N ASP A 51 -0.39 -10.62 13.85
CA ASP A 51 0.23 -11.79 14.48
C ASP A 51 0.61 -12.90 13.49
N LYS A 52 0.08 -12.88 12.27
CA LYS A 52 0.42 -13.83 11.21
C LYS A 52 1.61 -13.42 10.36
N PHE A 53 2.06 -12.19 10.45
CA PHE A 53 3.22 -11.68 9.72
C PHE A 53 4.49 -11.94 10.53
N LEU A 54 4.89 -13.19 10.65
CA LEU A 54 6.05 -13.59 11.44
C LEU A 54 7.18 -14.07 10.55
N GLY A 55 8.39 -13.56 10.85
CA GLY A 55 9.65 -14.05 10.29
C GLY A 55 10.02 -13.48 8.93
N ASP A 56 11.03 -14.10 8.36
CA ASP A 56 11.64 -13.70 7.11
C ASP A 56 11.20 -14.65 5.99
N VAL A 57 10.96 -14.11 4.80
CA VAL A 57 10.56 -14.90 3.63
C VAL A 57 11.73 -14.98 2.64
N PRO A 58 12.32 -16.15 2.40
CA PRO A 58 13.29 -16.33 1.34
C PRO A 58 12.60 -16.29 -0.03
N GLN A 59 13.12 -15.44 -0.90
CA GLN A 59 12.70 -15.34 -2.29
C GLN A 59 13.86 -15.73 -3.21
N ILE A 60 13.65 -16.72 -4.05
CA ILE A 60 14.64 -17.18 -5.03
C ILE A 60 14.14 -16.82 -6.42
N LYS A 61 14.90 -15.95 -7.12
CA LYS A 61 14.62 -15.58 -8.50
C LYS A 61 15.71 -16.18 -9.40
N THR A 62 15.31 -17.04 -10.33
CA THR A 62 16.19 -17.55 -11.37
C THR A 62 15.93 -16.83 -12.69
N THR A 63 16.98 -16.37 -13.33
CA THR A 63 16.97 -15.75 -14.65
C THR A 63 17.98 -16.45 -15.56
N TYR A 64 17.77 -16.36 -16.85
CA TYR A 64 18.69 -16.90 -17.86
C TYR A 64 19.14 -15.76 -18.78
N ALA A 65 20.43 -15.73 -19.08
CA ALA A 65 20.97 -14.76 -20.02
C ALA A 65 20.57 -15.11 -21.47
N THR A 66 20.69 -14.12 -22.35
CA THR A 66 20.39 -14.30 -23.78
C THR A 66 21.62 -14.81 -24.56
N ASP A 67 22.64 -15.32 -23.89
CA ASP A 67 23.83 -15.89 -24.49
C ASP A 67 23.54 -17.32 -25.03
N VAL A 68 24.46 -17.82 -25.87
CA VAL A 68 24.33 -19.16 -26.50
C VAL A 68 24.26 -20.28 -25.45
N ALA A 69 24.90 -20.09 -24.29
CA ALA A 69 24.91 -21.06 -23.21
C ALA A 69 23.65 -21.00 -22.34
N ASN A 70 22.77 -19.99 -22.55
CA ASN A 70 21.60 -19.74 -21.72
C ASN A 70 21.97 -19.69 -20.23
N THR A 71 23.01 -18.91 -19.92
CA THR A 71 23.65 -18.89 -18.60
C THR A 71 22.64 -18.59 -17.49
N LYS A 72 22.54 -19.51 -16.56
CA LYS A 72 21.64 -19.41 -15.40
C LYS A 72 22.23 -18.49 -14.35
N SER A 73 21.45 -17.54 -13.87
CA SER A 73 21.73 -16.72 -12.70
C SER A 73 20.64 -16.91 -11.65
N THR A 74 21.03 -17.04 -10.39
CA THR A 74 20.09 -17.17 -9.28
C THR A 74 20.37 -16.09 -8.25
N LEU A 75 19.34 -15.30 -7.95
CA LEU A 75 19.37 -14.30 -6.91
C LEU A 75 18.50 -14.79 -5.74
N THR A 76 19.12 -14.96 -4.58
CA THR A 76 18.40 -15.25 -3.33
C THR A 76 18.31 -13.97 -2.50
N ARG A 77 17.11 -13.63 -2.07
CA ARG A 77 16.81 -12.50 -1.19
C ARG A 77 16.12 -13.02 0.06
N VAL A 78 16.41 -12.43 1.19
CA VAL A 78 15.64 -12.63 2.42
C VAL A 78 14.84 -11.36 2.66
N LEU A 79 13.52 -11.47 2.53
CA LEU A 79 12.61 -10.37 2.81
C LEU A 79 12.31 -10.35 4.31
N LYS A 80 12.68 -9.29 4.96
CA LYS A 80 12.36 -9.02 6.36
C LYS A 80 10.88 -8.63 6.49
N VAL A 81 10.00 -9.58 6.27
CA VAL A 81 8.54 -9.35 6.31
C VAL A 81 8.12 -8.85 7.67
N GLY A 82 8.58 -9.51 8.73
CA GLY A 82 8.32 -9.07 10.09
C GLY A 82 6.83 -9.02 10.42
N GLY A 83 6.46 -8.13 11.30
CA GLY A 83 5.14 -8.05 11.92
C GLY A 83 5.22 -8.56 13.36
N GLY A 84 4.14 -9.09 13.90
CA GLY A 84 4.05 -9.64 15.23
C GLY A 84 3.17 -8.81 16.17
N ALA A 85 3.20 -9.16 17.45
CA ALA A 85 2.50 -8.41 18.49
C ALA A 85 3.19 -7.05 18.76
N GLU A 86 2.47 -6.12 19.36
CA GLU A 86 2.91 -4.74 19.62
C GLU A 86 4.32 -4.60 20.20
N GLU A 87 4.73 -5.54 21.06
CA GLU A 87 6.01 -5.47 21.78
C GLU A 87 7.20 -6.00 20.96
N VAL A 88 6.94 -6.76 19.89
CA VAL A 88 7.97 -7.45 19.09
C VAL A 88 7.82 -7.22 17.60
N ALA A 89 7.04 -6.22 17.20
CA ALA A 89 6.86 -5.89 15.81
C ALA A 89 8.20 -5.49 15.15
N SER A 90 8.51 -6.11 14.03
CA SER A 90 9.76 -5.91 13.32
C SER A 90 9.59 -6.03 11.81
N GLY A 91 10.63 -5.71 11.06
CA GLY A 91 10.63 -5.85 9.60
C GLY A 91 9.71 -4.86 8.89
N ILE A 92 9.27 -5.21 7.69
CA ILE A 92 8.47 -4.31 6.83
C ILE A 92 7.10 -4.01 7.45
N HIS A 93 6.52 -4.99 8.15
CA HIS A 93 5.17 -4.88 8.72
C HIS A 93 5.12 -4.41 10.18
N TRP A 94 6.23 -3.86 10.73
CA TRP A 94 6.21 -3.27 12.07
C TRP A 94 5.12 -2.21 12.25
N HIS A 95 4.79 -1.50 11.17
CA HIS A 95 3.76 -0.48 11.13
C HIS A 95 2.33 -1.01 11.22
N ALA A 96 2.11 -2.33 11.09
CA ALA A 96 0.79 -2.92 11.30
C ALA A 96 0.33 -2.81 12.77
N THR A 97 1.27 -2.52 13.69
CA THR A 97 1.00 -2.33 15.13
C THR A 97 1.19 -0.87 15.58
N ALA A 98 1.53 0.04 14.68
CA ALA A 98 1.75 1.45 14.97
C ALA A 98 0.97 2.31 13.98
N ASP A 99 0.39 3.40 14.46
CA ASP A 99 -0.25 4.37 13.60
C ASP A 99 0.82 5.17 12.84
N ILE A 100 0.71 5.16 11.52
CA ILE A 100 1.54 5.97 10.63
C ILE A 100 0.64 6.91 9.83
N TRP A 101 0.90 8.20 9.94
CA TRP A 101 0.25 9.22 9.11
C TRP A 101 1.20 9.69 8.04
N TYR A 102 0.66 10.07 6.89
CA TYR A 102 1.44 10.62 5.80
C TYR A 102 0.68 11.70 5.04
N VAL A 103 1.43 12.58 4.37
CA VAL A 103 0.94 13.55 3.40
C VAL A 103 1.55 13.25 2.05
N ALA A 104 0.70 12.87 1.09
CA ALA A 104 1.09 12.72 -0.30
C ALA A 104 0.75 13.99 -1.09
N LEU A 105 1.67 14.41 -1.97
CA LEU A 105 1.49 15.58 -2.84
C LEU A 105 0.83 15.20 -4.17
N ASP A 106 0.77 13.92 -4.49
CA ASP A 106 0.13 13.43 -5.70
C ASP A 106 -0.89 12.32 -5.41
N GLY A 107 -1.87 12.18 -6.29
CA GLY A 107 -2.89 11.14 -6.15
C GLY A 107 -2.39 9.71 -6.42
N LYS A 108 -1.13 9.55 -6.81
CA LYS A 108 -0.49 8.25 -7.09
C LYS A 108 0.36 7.74 -5.92
N LEU A 109 0.47 8.51 -4.84
CA LEU A 109 1.30 8.22 -3.66
C LEU A 109 2.80 8.03 -3.99
N ASN A 110 3.28 8.68 -5.05
CA ASN A 110 4.69 8.60 -5.44
C ASN A 110 5.54 9.69 -4.77
N LYS A 111 4.87 10.74 -4.27
CA LYS A 111 5.52 11.91 -3.67
C LYS A 111 4.98 12.08 -2.27
N ILE A 112 5.60 11.40 -1.31
CA ILE A 112 5.29 11.55 0.11
C ILE A 112 6.18 12.67 0.65
N ALA A 113 5.57 13.72 1.17
CA ALA A 113 6.29 14.89 1.66
C ALA A 113 6.49 14.88 3.17
N TRP A 114 5.61 14.23 3.91
CA TRP A 114 5.64 14.16 5.36
C TRP A 114 5.12 12.80 5.82
N VAL A 115 5.75 12.28 6.86
CA VAL A 115 5.34 11.06 7.54
C VAL A 115 5.46 11.28 9.03
N ALA A 116 4.50 10.81 9.81
CA ALA A 116 4.59 10.75 11.26
C ALA A 116 4.25 9.35 11.75
N THR A 117 4.92 8.92 12.79
CA THR A 117 4.62 7.70 13.51
C THR A 117 4.49 7.98 14.99
N GLN A 118 3.59 7.28 15.66
CA GLN A 118 3.43 7.33 17.10
C GLN A 118 3.86 5.99 17.69
N ASP A 119 4.78 6.04 18.67
CA ASP A 119 5.19 4.86 19.40
C ASP A 119 4.17 4.45 20.48
N LEU A 120 4.38 3.31 21.10
CA LEU A 120 3.50 2.79 22.17
C LEU A 120 3.41 3.72 23.39
N ASN A 121 4.38 4.62 23.59
CA ASN A 121 4.39 5.60 24.67
C ASN A 121 3.68 6.91 24.28
N GLY A 122 3.12 6.97 23.07
CA GLY A 122 2.45 8.16 22.55
C GLY A 122 3.40 9.22 22.00
N LYS A 123 4.72 8.96 21.91
CA LYS A 123 5.67 9.88 21.33
C LYS A 123 5.54 9.91 19.82
N VAL A 124 5.27 11.08 19.28
CA VAL A 124 5.20 11.29 17.83
C VAL A 124 6.60 11.65 17.31
N THR A 125 6.98 10.98 16.23
CA THR A 125 8.19 11.27 15.47
C THR A 125 7.78 11.64 14.04
N GLU A 126 8.25 12.80 13.57
CA GLU A 126 7.92 13.33 12.26
C GLU A 126 9.13 13.29 11.33
N TYR A 127 8.89 13.02 10.07
CA TYR A 127 9.87 13.02 8.99
C TYR A 127 9.34 13.89 7.84
N VAL A 128 10.13 14.82 7.40
CA VAL A 128 9.83 15.70 6.26
C VAL A 128 10.84 15.44 5.16
N ASP A 129 10.40 15.29 3.92
CA ASP A 129 11.31 15.24 2.78
C ASP A 129 12.05 16.59 2.68
N PRO A 130 13.40 16.60 2.79
CA PRO A 130 14.19 17.84 2.75
C PRO A 130 13.97 18.68 1.49
N ASN A 131 13.65 18.01 0.38
CA ASN A 131 13.38 18.68 -0.90
C ASN A 131 11.96 19.26 -0.98
N ARG A 132 11.14 19.05 0.04
CA ARG A 132 9.72 19.38 0.07
C ARG A 132 9.27 20.13 1.32
N ILE A 133 10.21 20.63 2.10
CA ILE A 133 9.92 21.37 3.34
C ILE A 133 8.97 22.55 3.08
N GLY A 134 9.11 23.24 1.93
CA GLY A 134 8.24 24.34 1.55
C GLY A 134 6.81 23.93 1.15
N ASP A 135 6.61 22.66 0.80
CA ASP A 135 5.31 22.13 0.38
C ASP A 135 4.47 21.63 1.55
N VAL A 136 5.02 21.60 2.77
CA VAL A 136 4.41 21.00 3.95
C VAL A 136 4.35 22.03 5.09
N THR A 137 3.18 22.63 5.27
CA THR A 137 2.89 23.49 6.42
C THR A 137 2.00 22.74 7.42
N PRO A 138 1.95 23.17 8.70
CA PRO A 138 1.03 22.59 9.68
C PRO A 138 -0.42 22.53 9.19
N GLN A 139 -0.85 23.54 8.45
CA GLN A 139 -2.20 23.59 7.88
C GLN A 139 -2.41 22.55 6.80
N ILE A 140 -1.40 22.33 5.94
CA ILE A 140 -1.45 21.30 4.89
C ILE A 140 -1.45 19.90 5.51
N ILE A 141 -0.64 19.69 6.55
CA ILE A 141 -0.62 18.42 7.29
C ILE A 141 -2.01 18.14 7.84
N GLU A 142 -2.61 19.08 8.56
CA GLU A 142 -3.92 18.87 9.19
C GLU A 142 -5.02 18.59 8.17
N GLN A 143 -4.97 19.21 7.00
CA GLN A 143 -5.97 19.04 5.94
C GLN A 143 -5.78 17.78 5.12
N LYS A 144 -4.54 17.30 4.95
CA LYS A 144 -4.19 16.24 3.98
C LYS A 144 -3.61 14.98 4.60
N LYS A 145 -3.32 14.98 5.90
CA LYS A 145 -2.79 13.78 6.55
C LYS A 145 -3.78 12.61 6.41
N GLN A 146 -3.25 11.47 6.10
CA GLN A 146 -4.00 10.23 5.97
C GLN A 146 -3.32 9.17 6.83
N LEU A 147 -4.12 8.33 7.47
CA LEU A 147 -3.63 7.15 8.16
C LEU A 147 -3.23 6.10 7.11
N MET A 148 -2.03 5.57 7.23
CA MET A 148 -1.53 4.54 6.34
C MET A 148 -2.34 3.26 6.51
N ASP A 149 -2.74 2.68 5.39
CA ASP A 149 -3.51 1.46 5.33
C ASP A 149 -2.73 0.41 4.50
N CYS A 150 -2.95 -0.87 4.76
CA CYS A 150 -2.34 -1.99 4.03
C CYS A 150 -2.45 -1.82 2.51
N VAL A 151 -3.57 -1.29 2.05
CA VAL A 151 -3.84 -1.05 0.63
C VAL A 151 -3.11 0.16 0.05
N ASP A 152 -2.45 1.00 0.85
CA ASP A 152 -1.59 2.06 0.33
C ASP A 152 -0.31 1.47 -0.27
N CYS A 153 0.15 0.33 0.27
CA CYS A 153 1.26 -0.45 -0.28
C CYS A 153 0.79 -1.60 -1.17
N HIS A 154 -0.27 -2.33 -0.78
CA HIS A 154 -0.76 -3.51 -1.49
C HIS A 154 -1.79 -3.20 -2.59
N ASN A 155 -2.02 -1.95 -2.93
CA ASN A 155 -2.93 -1.52 -3.99
C ASN A 155 -2.25 -1.41 -5.37
N ARG A 156 -0.98 -1.68 -5.44
CA ARG A 156 -0.20 -1.67 -6.67
C ARG A 156 0.90 -2.71 -6.58
N VAL A 157 1.31 -3.23 -7.71
CA VAL A 157 2.51 -4.05 -7.79
C VAL A 157 3.69 -3.15 -7.38
N THR A 158 4.25 -3.38 -6.26
CA THR A 158 5.34 -2.79 -5.48
C THR A 158 6.01 -1.48 -5.96
N HIS A 159 6.05 -1.20 -7.27
CA HIS A 159 6.48 0.05 -7.88
C HIS A 159 5.70 0.26 -9.18
N LEU A 160 5.41 1.50 -9.51
CA LEU A 160 4.99 1.84 -10.87
C LEU A 160 6.16 1.51 -11.80
N PHE A 161 6.03 0.41 -12.51
CA PHE A 161 6.92 0.17 -13.64
C PHE A 161 6.58 1.20 -14.71
N LYS A 162 7.57 1.99 -15.11
CA LYS A 162 7.44 2.82 -16.30
C LYS A 162 7.24 1.89 -17.48
N SER A 163 6.33 2.25 -18.38
CA SER A 163 6.24 1.59 -19.67
C SER A 163 7.53 1.85 -20.47
N PRO A 164 7.88 1.00 -21.44
CA PRO A 164 9.04 1.26 -22.32
C PRO A 164 9.02 2.65 -22.94
N ASP A 165 7.84 3.21 -23.19
CA ASP A 165 7.65 4.55 -23.79
C ASP A 165 7.86 5.71 -22.79
N GLU A 166 8.01 5.40 -21.50
CA GLU A 166 8.26 6.38 -20.42
C GLU A 166 9.73 6.35 -19.94
N LEU A 167 10.56 5.50 -20.55
CA LEU A 167 11.99 5.39 -20.30
C LEU A 167 12.80 6.11 -21.36
#